data_22a7f4bda3544da8851dd36b1ad7e322
#
_entry.id   22a7f4bda3544da8851dd36b1ad7e322
#
_cell.length_a   1.000
_cell.length_b   1.000
_cell.length_c   1.000
_cell.angle_alpha   90.00
_cell.angle_beta   90.00
_cell.angle_gamma   90.00
#
_symmetry.space_group_name_H-M   'P 1'
#
loop_
_entity.id
_entity.type
_entity.pdbx_description
1 polymer ?
#
loop_
_entity_poly.entity_id
_entity_poly.type
_entity_poly.pdbx_seq_one_letter_code
_entity_poly.pdbx_strand_id
1 'polypeptide(L)'
;DQQIEETYRLIEQHHQEFLVSQGVRLPRLRQAGQYTKYALTLVYLAQGYPHTRTVSKKELTEFIRQYYPDVNDVQQARHLGAQQGWCILSGERNDLASEGMKSGEYRLQTLEECYPGFTAERREEQMDADYWEALKAKYDYRCACCGSREGEPHRYWKNTLTKLQKGHKDPRRPLGPGNIIPQCSKCNQPDRNCWVYDDKGRVVGLANAIVVERCPADLQKEIYIR
;
A
#
# COMPACT_ATOMS: atom_id res chain seq x y z
N ASP A 1 -8.94 -22.39 -17.71
CA ASP A 1 -7.56 -21.95 -18.07
C ASP A 1 -7.56 -21.00 -19.26
N GLN A 2 -8.29 -21.30 -20.34
CA GLN A 2 -8.33 -20.44 -21.54
C GLN A 2 -8.76 -19.01 -21.22
N GLN A 3 -9.81 -18.82 -20.44
CA GLN A 3 -10.30 -17.49 -20.04
C GLN A 3 -9.25 -16.70 -19.23
N ILE A 4 -8.47 -17.37 -18.38
CA ILE A 4 -7.39 -16.74 -17.63
C ILE A 4 -6.32 -16.18 -18.56
N GLU A 5 -5.92 -16.99 -19.54
CA GLU A 5 -4.87 -16.60 -20.50
C GLU A 5 -5.33 -15.48 -21.43
N GLU A 6 -6.59 -15.52 -21.87
CA GLU A 6 -7.19 -14.45 -22.69
C GLU A 6 -7.28 -13.13 -21.93
N THR A 7 -7.79 -13.17 -20.68
CA THR A 7 -7.85 -11.97 -19.83
C THR A 7 -6.45 -11.45 -19.50
N TYR A 8 -5.49 -12.34 -19.25
CA TYR A 8 -4.11 -11.92 -18.96
C TYR A 8 -3.45 -11.27 -20.19
N ARG A 9 -3.69 -11.76 -21.41
CA ARG A 9 -3.20 -11.09 -22.64
C ARG A 9 -3.77 -9.68 -22.79
N LEU A 10 -5.05 -9.49 -22.50
CA LEU A 10 -5.66 -8.17 -22.48
C LEU A 10 -4.95 -7.24 -21.48
N ILE A 11 -4.72 -7.73 -20.26
CA ILE A 11 -3.98 -6.99 -19.22
C ILE A 11 -2.56 -6.64 -19.70
N GLU A 12 -1.86 -7.60 -20.31
CA GLU A 12 -0.51 -7.41 -20.82
C GLU A 12 -0.45 -6.36 -21.93
N GLN A 13 -1.41 -6.36 -22.86
CA GLN A 13 -1.53 -5.35 -23.91
C GLN A 13 -1.70 -3.95 -23.33
N HIS A 14 -2.68 -3.75 -22.44
CA HIS A 14 -2.88 -2.45 -21.79
C HIS A 14 -1.68 -2.03 -20.94
N HIS A 15 -1.06 -2.98 -20.23
CA HIS A 15 0.14 -2.70 -19.46
C HIS A 15 1.27 -2.17 -20.34
N GLN A 16 1.54 -2.80 -21.47
CA GLN A 16 2.58 -2.37 -22.41
C GLN A 16 2.28 -0.98 -23.00
N GLU A 17 1.02 -0.73 -23.33
CA GLU A 17 0.60 0.51 -23.97
C GLU A 17 0.57 1.70 -23.01
N PHE A 18 0.03 1.51 -21.79
CA PHE A 18 -0.28 2.63 -20.89
C PHE A 18 0.54 2.65 -19.61
N LEU A 19 0.93 1.49 -19.05
CA LEU A 19 1.35 1.39 -17.66
C LEU A 19 2.86 1.17 -17.46
N VAL A 20 3.57 0.66 -18.47
CA VAL A 20 5.03 0.45 -18.42
C VAL A 20 5.76 1.76 -18.11
N SER A 21 5.41 2.82 -18.84
CA SER A 21 6.03 4.15 -18.66
C SER A 21 5.74 4.77 -17.28
N GLN A 22 4.69 4.31 -16.61
CA GLN A 22 4.31 4.73 -15.28
C GLN A 22 4.93 3.85 -14.18
N GLY A 23 5.74 2.84 -14.56
CA GLY A 23 6.44 1.95 -13.64
C GLY A 23 5.54 0.93 -12.92
N VAL A 24 4.32 0.71 -13.40
CA VAL A 24 3.43 -0.34 -12.90
C VAL A 24 4.05 -1.70 -13.21
N ARG A 25 3.97 -2.64 -12.26
CA ARG A 25 4.59 -3.96 -12.43
C ARG A 25 3.58 -5.02 -12.82
N LEU A 26 3.81 -5.65 -13.99
CA LEU A 26 3.01 -6.79 -14.43
C LEU A 26 3.41 -8.06 -13.65
N PRO A 27 2.50 -8.69 -12.91
CA PRO A 27 2.78 -9.95 -12.24
C PRO A 27 2.95 -11.07 -13.27
N ARG A 28 3.96 -11.90 -13.13
CA ARG A 28 4.15 -13.08 -14.00
C ARG A 28 2.93 -13.99 -13.96
N LEU A 29 2.42 -14.40 -15.11
CA LEU A 29 1.26 -15.30 -15.18
C LEU A 29 1.55 -16.62 -14.48
N ARG A 30 2.69 -17.24 -14.80
CA ARG A 30 3.12 -18.53 -14.24
C ARG A 30 4.52 -18.46 -13.63
N GLN A 31 4.71 -19.26 -12.61
CA GLN A 31 6.02 -19.52 -12.01
C GLN A 31 6.11 -21.01 -11.68
N ALA A 32 7.19 -21.68 -12.11
CA ALA A 32 7.35 -23.12 -11.98
C ALA A 32 6.13 -23.93 -12.49
N GLY A 33 5.53 -23.50 -13.60
CA GLY A 33 4.37 -24.16 -14.22
C GLY A 33 3.01 -23.82 -13.60
N GLN A 34 2.95 -23.17 -12.44
CA GLN A 34 1.71 -22.80 -11.77
C GLN A 34 1.37 -21.31 -11.99
N TYR A 35 0.09 -20.99 -12.07
CA TYR A 35 -0.37 -19.60 -12.07
C TYR A 35 0.03 -18.91 -10.77
N THR A 36 0.51 -17.67 -10.85
CA THR A 36 0.84 -16.90 -9.65
C THR A 36 -0.42 -16.34 -9.00
N LYS A 37 -0.44 -16.24 -7.67
CA LYS A 37 -1.58 -15.65 -6.94
C LYS A 37 -1.85 -14.20 -7.35
N TYR A 38 -0.80 -13.44 -7.67
CA TYR A 38 -0.93 -12.05 -8.13
C TYR A 38 -1.59 -11.97 -9.51
N ALA A 39 -1.17 -12.80 -10.47
CA ALA A 39 -1.78 -12.82 -11.79
C ALA A 39 -3.23 -13.28 -11.72
N LEU A 40 -3.53 -14.36 -10.99
CA LEU A 40 -4.89 -14.84 -10.79
C LEU A 40 -5.80 -13.76 -10.18
N THR A 41 -5.32 -13.03 -9.17
CA THR A 41 -6.07 -11.94 -8.54
C THR A 41 -6.37 -10.82 -9.54
N LEU A 42 -5.36 -10.40 -10.31
CA LEU A 42 -5.51 -9.33 -11.30
C LEU A 42 -6.46 -9.75 -12.43
N VAL A 43 -6.32 -10.97 -12.94
CA VAL A 43 -7.21 -11.56 -13.95
C VAL A 43 -8.66 -11.59 -13.45
N TYR A 44 -8.89 -12.03 -12.21
CA TYR A 44 -10.23 -12.08 -11.66
C TYR A 44 -10.88 -10.70 -11.54
N LEU A 45 -10.11 -9.70 -11.12
CA LEU A 45 -10.55 -8.31 -11.03
C LEU A 45 -10.77 -7.65 -12.40
N ALA A 46 -10.07 -8.12 -13.45
CA ALA A 46 -10.20 -7.60 -14.81
C ALA A 46 -11.31 -8.27 -15.63
N GLN A 47 -11.97 -9.28 -15.08
CA GLN A 47 -13.11 -9.91 -15.77
C GLN A 47 -14.17 -8.88 -16.12
N GLY A 48 -14.62 -8.89 -17.39
CA GLY A 48 -15.60 -7.96 -17.91
C GLY A 48 -15.08 -6.55 -18.21
N TYR A 49 -13.76 -6.33 -18.16
CA TYR A 49 -13.17 -5.04 -18.53
C TYR A 49 -13.67 -4.59 -19.94
N PRO A 50 -14.04 -3.30 -20.14
CA PRO A 50 -13.86 -2.17 -19.23
C PRO A 50 -14.91 -2.03 -18.10
N HIS A 51 -15.94 -2.87 -18.06
CA HIS A 51 -17.04 -2.83 -17.09
C HIS A 51 -16.79 -3.83 -15.95
N THR A 52 -15.79 -3.56 -15.13
CA THR A 52 -15.45 -4.42 -14.00
C THR A 52 -16.43 -4.26 -12.85
N ARG A 53 -16.58 -5.30 -12.05
CA ARG A 53 -17.46 -5.30 -10.87
C ARG A 53 -16.68 -5.18 -9.56
N THR A 54 -17.36 -4.79 -8.51
CA THR A 54 -16.83 -4.89 -7.15
C THR A 54 -16.81 -6.36 -6.71
N VAL A 55 -15.69 -6.79 -6.15
CA VAL A 55 -15.40 -8.16 -5.73
C VAL A 55 -15.03 -8.16 -4.26
N SER A 56 -15.63 -9.04 -3.48
CA SER A 56 -15.27 -9.21 -2.08
C SER A 56 -13.97 -10.03 -1.92
N LYS A 57 -13.26 -9.78 -0.82
CA LYS A 57 -12.10 -10.58 -0.42
C LYS A 57 -12.43 -12.07 -0.32
N LYS A 58 -13.65 -12.40 0.13
CA LYS A 58 -14.13 -13.78 0.22
C LYS A 58 -14.19 -14.43 -1.16
N GLU A 59 -14.81 -13.77 -2.15
CA GLU A 59 -14.87 -14.27 -3.54
C GLU A 59 -13.48 -14.48 -4.13
N LEU A 60 -12.57 -13.51 -3.94
CA LEU A 60 -11.17 -13.65 -4.40
C LEU A 60 -10.49 -14.85 -3.76
N THR A 61 -10.71 -15.05 -2.47
CA THR A 61 -10.12 -16.20 -1.75
C THR A 61 -10.69 -17.52 -2.27
N GLU A 62 -11.99 -17.61 -2.50
CA GLU A 62 -12.65 -18.80 -3.06
C GLU A 62 -12.16 -19.11 -4.48
N PHE A 63 -11.97 -18.09 -5.33
CA PHE A 63 -11.39 -18.27 -6.65
C PHE A 63 -9.94 -18.76 -6.58
N ILE A 64 -9.09 -18.16 -5.75
CA ILE A 64 -7.69 -18.54 -5.59
C ILE A 64 -7.54 -19.96 -5.03
N ARG A 65 -8.46 -20.41 -4.17
CA ARG A 65 -8.48 -21.77 -3.62
C ARG A 65 -8.64 -22.86 -4.67
N GLN A 66 -9.19 -22.57 -5.84
CA GLN A 66 -9.25 -23.53 -6.95
C GLN A 66 -7.85 -23.92 -7.44
N TYR A 67 -6.85 -23.07 -7.23
CA TYR A 67 -5.44 -23.26 -7.62
C TYR A 67 -4.52 -23.48 -6.43
N TYR A 68 -4.90 -23.00 -5.26
CA TYR A 68 -4.15 -23.02 -4.01
C TYR A 68 -5.08 -23.38 -2.83
N PRO A 69 -5.43 -24.66 -2.64
CA PRO A 69 -6.43 -25.11 -1.67
C PRO A 69 -6.18 -24.63 -0.22
N ASP A 70 -4.90 -24.53 0.18
CA ASP A 70 -4.50 -24.21 1.55
C ASP A 70 -4.45 -22.70 1.85
N VAL A 71 -4.89 -21.84 0.93
CA VAL A 71 -4.91 -20.39 1.15
C VAL A 71 -6.02 -20.02 2.14
N ASN A 72 -5.63 -19.41 3.26
CA ASN A 72 -6.57 -18.92 4.26
C ASN A 72 -7.15 -17.54 3.88
N ASP A 73 -6.32 -16.66 3.32
CA ASP A 73 -6.67 -15.27 3.07
C ASP A 73 -5.86 -14.67 1.91
N VAL A 74 -6.51 -13.88 1.06
CA VAL A 74 -5.91 -13.26 -0.14
C VAL A 74 -5.67 -11.77 0.11
N GLN A 75 -4.39 -11.35 0.11
CA GLN A 75 -3.96 -9.97 0.27
C GLN A 75 -3.45 -9.33 -1.04
N GLN A 76 -3.42 -10.09 -2.13
CA GLN A 76 -2.79 -9.70 -3.39
C GLN A 76 -3.44 -8.46 -4.01
N ALA A 77 -4.77 -8.31 -3.93
CA ALA A 77 -5.46 -7.14 -4.46
C ALA A 77 -4.97 -5.83 -3.83
N ARG A 78 -4.74 -5.84 -2.52
CA ARG A 78 -4.19 -4.69 -1.79
C ARG A 78 -2.77 -4.36 -2.25
N HIS A 79 -1.93 -5.38 -2.45
CA HIS A 79 -0.55 -5.20 -2.88
C HIS A 79 -0.46 -4.75 -4.34
N LEU A 80 -1.26 -5.32 -5.24
CA LEU A 80 -1.34 -4.92 -6.64
C LEU A 80 -1.64 -3.42 -6.77
N GLY A 81 -2.64 -2.93 -6.04
CA GLY A 81 -2.96 -1.50 -6.06
C GLY A 81 -1.89 -0.64 -5.41
N ALA A 82 -1.66 -0.82 -4.09
CA ALA A 82 -0.79 0.08 -3.31
C ALA A 82 0.69 -0.06 -3.67
N GLN A 83 1.10 -1.26 -4.06
CA GLN A 83 2.51 -1.59 -4.18
C GLN A 83 2.98 -1.78 -5.61
N GLN A 84 2.14 -2.20 -6.51
CA GLN A 84 2.51 -2.45 -7.90
C GLN A 84 1.92 -1.43 -8.87
N GLY A 85 1.05 -0.54 -8.39
CA GLY A 85 0.55 0.60 -9.14
C GLY A 85 -0.71 0.36 -9.95
N TRP A 86 -1.33 -0.81 -9.88
CA TRP A 86 -2.59 -1.07 -10.57
C TRP A 86 -3.73 -0.22 -10.00
N CYS A 87 -4.56 0.37 -10.85
CA CYS A 87 -5.68 1.20 -10.42
C CYS A 87 -6.83 0.34 -9.82
N ILE A 88 -6.54 -0.28 -8.67
CA ILE A 88 -7.48 -1.10 -7.91
C ILE A 88 -8.00 -0.30 -6.73
N LEU A 89 -9.27 0.00 -6.72
CA LEU A 89 -9.99 0.63 -5.61
C LEU A 89 -10.20 -0.37 -4.47
N SER A 90 -10.22 0.14 -3.24
CA SER A 90 -10.46 -0.67 -2.05
C SER A 90 -11.30 0.11 -1.05
N GLY A 91 -12.33 -0.52 -0.50
CA GLY A 91 -13.16 0.07 0.56
C GLY A 91 -12.41 0.41 1.86
N GLU A 92 -11.18 -0.10 2.03
CA GLU A 92 -10.33 0.22 3.18
C GLU A 92 -9.50 1.50 2.98
N ARG A 93 -9.35 1.99 1.75
CA ARG A 93 -8.46 3.13 1.44
C ARG A 93 -9.12 4.48 1.61
N ASN A 94 -10.44 4.50 1.67
CA ASN A 94 -11.20 5.74 1.80
C ASN A 94 -10.95 6.77 0.66
N ASP A 95 -10.68 6.31 -0.54
CA ASP A 95 -10.61 7.18 -1.71
C ASP A 95 -12.02 7.61 -2.10
N LEU A 96 -12.19 8.84 -2.62
CA LEU A 96 -13.50 9.30 -3.13
C LEU A 96 -14.06 8.34 -4.18
N ALA A 97 -13.19 7.79 -5.04
CA ALA A 97 -13.58 6.81 -6.06
C ALA A 97 -14.02 5.45 -5.47
N SER A 98 -13.75 5.17 -4.20
CA SER A 98 -14.21 3.97 -3.48
C SER A 98 -15.45 4.21 -2.62
N GLU A 99 -16.12 5.35 -2.79
CA GLU A 99 -17.35 5.68 -2.08
C GLU A 99 -18.40 4.59 -2.27
N GLY A 100 -19.01 4.15 -1.17
CA GLY A 100 -19.96 3.04 -1.17
C GLY A 100 -19.36 1.63 -1.14
N MET A 101 -18.04 1.46 -1.28
CA MET A 101 -17.37 0.16 -1.11
C MET A 101 -17.18 -0.17 0.37
N LYS A 102 -17.43 -1.42 0.72
CA LYS A 102 -17.22 -1.92 2.10
C LYS A 102 -15.77 -2.36 2.31
N SER A 103 -15.35 -2.41 3.57
CA SER A 103 -14.07 -3.03 3.94
C SER A 103 -13.97 -4.46 3.37
N GLY A 104 -12.83 -4.79 2.77
CA GLY A 104 -12.63 -6.07 2.09
C GLY A 104 -13.22 -6.17 0.68
N GLU A 105 -13.71 -5.09 0.11
CA GLU A 105 -14.13 -5.03 -1.29
C GLU A 105 -13.08 -4.36 -2.16
N TYR A 106 -12.94 -4.86 -3.39
CA TYR A 106 -11.98 -4.41 -4.39
C TYR A 106 -12.64 -4.27 -5.75
N ARG A 107 -12.19 -3.31 -6.56
CA ARG A 107 -12.59 -3.14 -7.96
C ARG A 107 -11.42 -2.63 -8.78
N LEU A 108 -11.12 -3.26 -9.90
CA LEU A 108 -10.21 -2.70 -10.89
C LEU A 108 -10.92 -1.53 -11.58
N GLN A 109 -10.39 -0.32 -11.47
CA GLN A 109 -10.99 0.87 -12.05
C GLN A 109 -10.67 1.00 -13.53
N THR A 110 -9.39 0.85 -13.88
CA THR A 110 -8.90 0.95 -15.25
C THR A 110 -7.58 0.18 -15.42
N LEU A 111 -7.27 -0.18 -16.67
CA LEU A 111 -5.98 -0.74 -17.10
C LEU A 111 -5.13 0.32 -17.85
N GLU A 112 -5.57 1.58 -17.93
CA GLU A 112 -4.92 2.64 -18.70
C GLU A 112 -4.20 3.66 -17.81
N GLU A 113 -4.54 3.73 -16.54
CA GLU A 113 -3.94 4.65 -15.59
C GLU A 113 -3.42 3.89 -14.36
N CYS A 114 -2.29 4.35 -13.82
CA CYS A 114 -1.82 3.83 -12.55
C CYS A 114 -2.69 4.34 -11.38
N TYR A 115 -2.58 3.67 -10.23
CA TYR A 115 -3.27 4.11 -9.01
C TYR A 115 -2.85 5.56 -8.67
N PRO A 116 -3.80 6.48 -8.38
CA PRO A 116 -3.49 7.87 -8.07
C PRO A 116 -2.46 8.00 -6.94
N GLY A 117 -1.40 8.75 -7.19
CA GLY A 117 -0.28 8.91 -6.26
C GLY A 117 0.69 7.71 -6.20
N PHE A 118 0.55 6.73 -7.09
CA PHE A 118 1.59 5.73 -7.32
C PHE A 118 2.79 6.40 -7.99
N THR A 119 3.97 6.19 -7.42
CA THR A 119 5.24 6.57 -8.05
C THR A 119 6.16 5.36 -7.96
N ALA A 120 6.61 4.86 -9.11
CA ALA A 120 7.55 3.74 -9.19
C ALA A 120 8.84 4.03 -8.44
N GLU A 121 9.31 5.26 -8.50
CA GLU A 121 10.52 5.76 -7.83
C GLU A 121 10.47 5.66 -6.30
N ARG A 122 9.28 5.62 -5.69
CA ARG A 122 9.13 5.44 -4.23
C ARG A 122 9.73 4.13 -3.70
N ARG A 123 10.17 3.20 -4.57
CA ARG A 123 10.62 1.85 -4.16
C ARG A 123 12.00 1.46 -4.61
N GLU A 124 12.64 2.19 -5.51
CA GLU A 124 13.89 1.77 -6.14
C GLU A 124 15.14 2.45 -5.62
N GLU A 125 15.06 3.40 -4.73
CA GLU A 125 16.26 3.69 -3.95
C GLU A 125 16.53 2.46 -3.07
N GLN A 126 17.37 1.55 -3.60
CA GLN A 126 18.02 0.52 -2.81
C GLN A 126 18.81 1.24 -1.72
N MET A 127 18.11 1.50 -0.63
CA MET A 127 18.77 2.07 0.52
C MET A 127 19.70 1.01 1.06
N ASP A 128 20.97 1.32 1.04
CA ASP A 128 22.03 0.50 1.58
C ASP A 128 21.65 0.05 3.00
N ALA A 129 21.85 -1.22 3.29
CA ALA A 129 21.62 -1.78 4.62
C ALA A 129 22.41 -1.03 5.68
N ASP A 130 23.64 -0.62 5.32
CA ASP A 130 24.53 0.15 6.20
C ASP A 130 23.98 1.53 6.52
N TYR A 131 23.38 2.23 5.53
CA TYR A 131 22.70 3.49 5.78
C TYR A 131 21.52 3.34 6.75
N TRP A 132 20.72 2.29 6.59
CA TRP A 132 19.59 2.04 7.48
C TRP A 132 20.06 1.72 8.91
N GLU A 133 21.08 0.91 9.07
CA GLU A 133 21.68 0.63 10.39
C GLU A 133 22.26 1.89 11.04
N ALA A 134 23.01 2.69 10.29
CA ALA A 134 23.54 3.97 10.77
C ALA A 134 22.41 4.95 11.17
N LEU A 135 21.33 4.98 10.40
CA LEU A 135 20.17 5.80 10.75
C LEU A 135 19.49 5.33 12.03
N LYS A 136 19.28 4.02 12.21
CA LYS A 136 18.73 3.47 13.46
C LYS A 136 19.63 3.79 14.66
N ALA A 137 20.95 3.65 14.51
CA ALA A 137 21.91 4.00 15.55
C ALA A 137 21.84 5.48 15.95
N LYS A 138 21.66 6.40 14.99
CA LYS A 138 21.45 7.83 15.27
C LYS A 138 20.23 8.12 16.16
N TYR A 139 19.26 7.23 16.18
CA TYR A 139 18.06 7.30 17.01
C TYR A 139 18.10 6.34 18.20
N ASP A 140 19.29 5.85 18.60
CA ASP A 140 19.47 4.87 19.67
C ASP A 140 18.60 3.62 19.51
N TYR A 141 18.37 3.19 18.26
CA TYR A 141 17.45 2.09 17.91
C TYR A 141 16.04 2.30 18.45
N ARG A 142 15.57 3.56 18.49
CA ARG A 142 14.25 3.93 18.99
C ARG A 142 13.35 4.46 17.86
N CYS A 143 12.07 4.20 18.00
CA CYS A 143 11.06 4.84 17.19
C CYS A 143 11.09 6.36 17.41
N ALA A 144 11.26 7.13 16.34
CA ALA A 144 11.28 8.60 16.41
C ALA A 144 9.99 9.18 17.01
N CYS A 145 8.83 8.55 16.77
CA CYS A 145 7.52 9.04 17.22
C CYS A 145 7.20 8.67 18.67
N CYS A 146 7.40 7.42 19.09
CA CYS A 146 6.97 6.95 20.42
C CYS A 146 8.10 6.59 21.37
N GLY A 147 9.35 6.55 20.89
CA GLY A 147 10.53 6.22 21.68
C GLY A 147 10.68 4.73 22.04
N SER A 148 9.81 3.84 21.54
CA SER A 148 9.96 2.39 21.77
C SER A 148 11.22 1.87 21.11
N ARG A 149 12.00 1.03 21.83
CA ARG A 149 13.29 0.52 21.38
C ARG A 149 13.12 -0.77 20.59
N GLU A 150 13.86 -0.93 19.50
CA GLU A 150 13.83 -2.14 18.67
C GLU A 150 14.22 -3.38 19.50
N GLY A 151 13.47 -4.47 19.30
CA GLY A 151 13.68 -5.72 20.02
C GLY A 151 13.13 -5.76 21.45
N GLU A 152 12.70 -4.64 22.02
CA GLU A 152 12.08 -4.56 23.35
C GLU A 152 10.55 -4.53 23.26
N PRO A 153 9.83 -4.84 24.38
CA PRO A 153 8.38 -4.65 24.45
C PRO A 153 8.01 -3.21 24.13
N HIS A 154 7.00 -3.03 23.30
CA HIS A 154 6.55 -1.71 22.89
C HIS A 154 6.05 -0.88 24.09
N ARG A 155 6.38 0.42 24.12
CA ARG A 155 6.10 1.32 25.25
C ARG A 155 4.63 1.28 25.69
N TYR A 156 3.70 1.25 24.74
CA TYR A 156 2.25 1.29 25.00
C TYR A 156 1.57 -0.08 24.82
N TRP A 157 2.10 -0.96 23.97
CA TRP A 157 1.55 -2.31 23.68
C TRP A 157 2.53 -3.38 24.16
N LYS A 158 2.54 -3.63 25.46
CA LYS A 158 3.55 -4.46 26.15
C LYS A 158 3.69 -5.90 25.63
N ASN A 159 2.62 -6.43 25.03
CA ASN A 159 2.62 -7.79 24.44
C ASN A 159 3.15 -7.83 23.00
N THR A 160 3.70 -6.71 22.50
CA THR A 160 4.22 -6.62 21.13
C THR A 160 5.68 -6.19 21.19
N LEU A 161 6.58 -6.94 20.54
CA LEU A 161 7.97 -6.51 20.36
C LEU A 161 8.02 -5.37 19.33
N THR A 162 8.83 -4.38 19.62
CA THR A 162 9.07 -3.23 18.75
C THR A 162 9.93 -3.67 17.57
N LYS A 163 9.43 -3.44 16.35
CA LYS A 163 10.19 -3.59 15.11
C LYS A 163 10.19 -2.26 14.38
N LEU A 164 11.36 -1.74 14.09
CA LEU A 164 11.53 -0.49 13.36
C LEU A 164 11.36 -0.71 11.85
N GLN A 165 10.74 0.25 11.22
CA GLN A 165 10.47 0.33 9.79
C GLN A 165 10.93 1.69 9.27
N LYS A 166 11.20 1.77 7.99
CA LYS A 166 11.51 3.01 7.28
C LYS A 166 10.22 3.81 7.12
N GLY A 167 10.03 4.82 7.96
CA GLY A 167 8.90 5.74 7.85
C GLY A 167 9.28 6.98 7.04
N HIS A 168 8.38 7.48 6.18
CA HIS A 168 8.59 8.76 5.50
C HIS A 168 8.60 9.93 6.50
N LYS A 169 9.51 10.89 6.30
CA LYS A 169 9.36 12.22 6.91
C LYS A 169 8.29 13.02 6.17
N ASP A 170 8.39 13.10 4.86
CA ASP A 170 7.40 13.69 3.99
C ASP A 170 6.94 12.65 2.95
N PRO A 171 5.74 12.10 3.06
CA PRO A 171 5.25 11.06 2.15
C PRO A 171 4.99 11.56 0.72
N ARG A 172 5.02 12.88 0.48
CA ARG A 172 4.92 13.48 -0.87
C ARG A 172 6.25 13.37 -1.64
N ARG A 173 7.33 13.00 -0.96
CA ARG A 173 8.68 12.82 -1.52
C ARG A 173 9.06 11.35 -1.53
N PRO A 174 9.97 10.91 -2.44
CA PRO A 174 10.46 9.53 -2.45
C PRO A 174 11.01 9.08 -1.10
N LEU A 175 10.87 7.78 -0.79
CA LEU A 175 11.47 7.14 0.37
C LEU A 175 12.98 6.97 0.12
N GLY A 176 13.80 7.83 0.69
CA GLY A 176 15.24 7.83 0.44
C GLY A 176 16.02 8.59 1.49
N PRO A 177 17.38 8.66 1.37
CA PRO A 177 18.23 9.38 2.28
C PRO A 177 17.73 10.82 2.53
N GLY A 178 17.69 11.22 3.79
CA GLY A 178 17.16 12.54 4.18
C GLY A 178 15.63 12.63 4.31
N ASN A 179 14.88 11.68 3.77
CA ASN A 179 13.40 11.63 3.89
C ASN A 179 12.89 10.43 4.70
N ILE A 180 13.70 9.89 5.59
CA ILE A 180 13.37 8.71 6.39
C ILE A 180 13.63 8.98 7.86
N ILE A 181 12.75 8.41 8.70
CA ILE A 181 12.92 8.26 10.13
C ILE A 181 12.61 6.82 10.55
N PRO A 182 13.24 6.28 11.60
CA PRO A 182 12.85 5.00 12.15
C PRO A 182 11.51 5.12 12.87
N GLN A 183 10.50 4.44 12.39
CA GLN A 183 9.20 4.34 13.03
C GLN A 183 8.88 2.88 13.36
N CYS A 184 8.29 2.61 14.52
CA CYS A 184 7.77 1.27 14.79
C CYS A 184 6.50 1.00 13.99
N SER A 185 6.16 -0.28 13.79
CA SER A 185 4.96 -0.68 13.04
C SER A 185 3.67 -0.06 13.59
N LYS A 186 3.60 0.18 14.90
CA LYS A 186 2.42 0.78 15.56
C LYS A 186 2.27 2.28 15.28
N CYS A 187 3.37 2.98 14.96
CA CYS A 187 3.32 4.38 14.53
C CYS A 187 3.19 4.49 13.01
N ASN A 188 3.93 3.69 12.25
CA ASN A 188 4.01 3.79 10.79
C ASN A 188 2.73 3.30 10.07
N GLN A 189 2.12 2.20 10.52
CA GLN A 189 0.96 1.63 9.83
C GLN A 189 -0.31 2.47 9.94
N PRO A 190 -0.68 3.04 11.11
CA PRO A 190 -1.85 3.92 11.22
C PRO A 190 -1.67 5.26 10.52
N ASP A 191 -0.42 5.71 10.37
CA ASP A 191 -0.07 7.00 9.77
C ASP A 191 -0.57 7.15 8.32
N ARG A 192 -0.51 6.08 7.53
CA ARG A 192 -1.02 6.02 6.14
C ARG A 192 -0.63 7.23 5.27
N ASN A 193 0.59 7.75 5.46
CA ASN A 193 1.09 8.91 4.73
C ASN A 193 0.28 10.21 4.96
N CYS A 194 -0.30 10.37 6.13
CA CYS A 194 -1.11 11.54 6.46
C CYS A 194 -0.28 12.75 6.92
N TRP A 195 0.88 12.50 7.50
CA TRP A 195 1.65 13.51 8.23
C TRP A 195 3.03 13.77 7.63
N VAL A 196 3.50 15.00 7.81
CA VAL A 196 4.91 15.39 7.62
C VAL A 196 5.57 15.46 8.99
N TYR A 197 6.73 14.83 9.13
CA TYR A 197 7.50 14.77 10.37
C TYR A 197 8.80 15.57 10.29
N ASP A 198 9.23 16.12 11.42
CA ASP A 198 10.60 16.59 11.59
C ASP A 198 11.57 15.43 11.91
N ASP A 199 12.87 15.75 12.06
CA ASP A 199 13.90 14.76 12.41
C ASP A 199 13.73 14.18 13.82
N LYS A 200 12.87 14.74 14.64
CA LYS A 200 12.54 14.23 15.98
C LYS A 200 11.25 13.41 16.00
N GLY A 201 10.66 13.13 14.83
CA GLY A 201 9.42 12.38 14.70
C GLY A 201 8.17 13.14 15.18
N ARG A 202 8.23 14.48 15.30
CA ARG A 202 7.08 15.30 15.62
C ARG A 202 6.36 15.70 14.33
N VAL A 203 5.04 15.71 14.37
CA VAL A 203 4.23 16.19 13.25
C VAL A 203 4.43 17.70 13.08
N VAL A 204 4.81 18.10 11.87
CA VAL A 204 5.02 19.51 11.50
C VAL A 204 4.11 19.96 10.36
N GLY A 205 3.35 19.06 9.78
CA GLY A 205 2.41 19.39 8.71
C GLY A 205 1.55 18.23 8.28
N LEU A 206 0.57 18.53 7.43
CA LEU A 206 -0.27 17.54 6.74
C LEU A 206 0.35 17.20 5.38
N ALA A 207 0.50 15.91 5.11
CA ALA A 207 0.87 15.42 3.79
C ALA A 207 -0.37 15.17 2.92
N ASN A 208 -1.49 14.80 3.55
CA ASN A 208 -2.76 14.54 2.89
C ASN A 208 -3.89 15.21 3.69
N ALA A 209 -4.62 16.15 3.07
CA ALA A 209 -5.72 16.88 3.68
C ALA A 209 -6.92 16.01 4.07
N ILE A 210 -7.04 14.82 3.51
CA ILE A 210 -8.15 13.90 3.79
C ILE A 210 -8.33 13.56 5.28
N VAL A 211 -7.26 13.70 6.07
CA VAL A 211 -7.30 13.53 7.53
C VAL A 211 -8.19 14.61 8.18
N VAL A 212 -8.08 15.86 7.70
CA VAL A 212 -8.88 16.98 8.21
C VAL A 212 -10.31 16.88 7.70
N GLU A 213 -10.49 16.55 6.42
CA GLU A 213 -11.80 16.41 5.78
C GLU A 213 -12.69 15.36 6.46
N ARG A 214 -12.08 14.38 7.12
CA ARG A 214 -12.78 13.29 7.83
C ARG A 214 -13.00 13.53 9.32
N CYS A 215 -12.42 14.57 9.86
CA CYS A 215 -12.71 14.94 11.23
C CYS A 215 -14.15 15.42 11.36
N PRO A 216 -14.81 15.19 12.50
CA PRO A 216 -16.08 15.87 12.84
C PRO A 216 -15.97 17.38 12.67
N ALA A 217 -17.06 18.02 12.29
CA ALA A 217 -17.06 19.44 11.92
C ALA A 217 -16.59 20.39 13.05
N ASP A 218 -16.83 20.02 14.29
CA ASP A 218 -16.33 20.72 15.49
C ASP A 218 -14.80 20.64 15.57
N LEU A 219 -14.23 19.47 15.37
CA LEU A 219 -12.79 19.27 15.36
C LEU A 219 -12.12 19.94 14.16
N GLN A 220 -12.76 19.95 12.99
CA GLN A 220 -12.27 20.70 11.83
C GLN A 220 -12.16 22.20 12.17
N LYS A 221 -13.16 22.77 12.83
CA LYS A 221 -13.14 24.19 13.28
C LYS A 221 -11.98 24.45 14.24
N GLU A 222 -11.73 23.57 15.19
CA GLU A 222 -10.59 23.72 16.12
C GLU A 222 -9.24 23.70 15.41
N ILE A 223 -9.08 22.88 14.36
CA ILE A 223 -7.85 22.80 13.56
C ILE A 223 -7.62 24.10 12.79
N TYR A 224 -8.68 24.73 12.25
CA TYR A 224 -8.59 25.97 11.49
C TYR A 224 -8.38 27.23 12.36
N ILE A 225 -8.69 27.17 13.63
CA ILE A 225 -8.57 28.33 14.57
C ILE A 225 -7.16 28.41 15.19
N ARG A 226 -6.35 27.33 15.10
CA ARG A 226 -4.98 27.29 15.62
C ARG A 226 -3.93 27.61 14.53
#